data_2fab923b12055b503ef38f5f9d69a7bb
#
_entry.id   2fab923b12055b503ef38f5f9d69a7bb
#
_cell.length_a   1.000
_cell.length_b   1.000
_cell.length_c   1.000
_cell.angle_alpha   90.00
_cell.angle_beta   90.00
_cell.angle_gamma   90.00
#
_symmetry.space_group_name_H-M   'P 1'
#
loop_
_entity.id
_entity.type
_entity.pdbx_description
1 polymer ?
#
loop_
_entity_poly.entity_id
_entity_poly.type
_entity_poly.pdbx_seq_one_letter_code
_entity_poly.pdbx_strand_id
1 'polypeptide(L)'
;MPVRKSPEGTRGARPMPRLAGKLLQPLMIRIHRRSKDRFGGMNLLYLTTVGARSGERRTVPVARFDDGAGGWYVVASAGGTARHPAWYYNIVAHPDQVSVEVAGTSRRVEVDQLEGEDRERAWDLVVREAPRFGTYPEKTDRELPILRLTPA
;
A
#
# COMPACT_ATOMS: atom_id res chain seq x y z
N MET A 1 9.48 9.37 -9.57
CA MET A 1 8.93 9.04 -10.90
C MET A 1 7.42 9.01 -10.84
N PRO A 2 6.72 9.42 -11.89
CA PRO A 2 5.27 9.47 -11.86
C PRO A 2 4.69 8.06 -11.69
N VAL A 3 3.52 7.98 -11.07
CA VAL A 3 2.80 6.74 -10.90
C VAL A 3 2.22 6.29 -12.24
N ARG A 4 2.51 5.06 -12.63
CA ARG A 4 1.97 4.45 -13.85
C ARG A 4 1.42 3.08 -13.52
N LYS A 5 0.30 2.76 -14.13
CA LYS A 5 -0.31 1.44 -13.92
C LYS A 5 0.64 0.33 -14.41
N SER A 6 1.10 -0.48 -13.46
CA SER A 6 1.88 -1.68 -13.78
C SER A 6 0.98 -2.80 -14.30
N PRO A 7 1.49 -3.70 -15.14
CA PRO A 7 0.70 -4.84 -15.62
C PRO A 7 0.16 -5.71 -14.49
N GLU A 8 -1.06 -6.20 -14.66
CA GLU A 8 -1.63 -7.20 -13.77
C GLU A 8 -0.98 -8.56 -14.03
N GLY A 9 -1.06 -9.46 -13.05
CA GLY A 9 -0.58 -10.83 -13.19
C GLY A 9 -1.61 -11.75 -13.82
N THR A 10 -1.15 -12.93 -14.22
CA THR A 10 -2.00 -14.00 -14.77
C THR A 10 -2.33 -15.06 -13.72
N ARG A 11 -1.63 -15.06 -12.59
CA ARG A 11 -1.86 -15.95 -11.46
C ARG A 11 -1.62 -15.21 -10.15
N GLY A 12 -2.20 -15.71 -9.07
CA GLY A 12 -2.00 -15.11 -7.75
C GLY A 12 -2.84 -15.76 -6.67
N ALA A 13 -2.66 -15.28 -5.44
CA ALA A 13 -3.45 -15.69 -4.30
C ALA A 13 -4.93 -15.33 -4.50
N ARG A 14 -5.81 -16.02 -3.76
CA ARG A 14 -7.25 -15.72 -3.82
C ARG A 14 -7.53 -14.37 -3.16
N PRO A 15 -8.23 -13.46 -3.86
CA PRO A 15 -8.60 -12.19 -3.25
C PRO A 15 -9.67 -12.38 -2.18
N MET A 16 -9.66 -11.47 -1.18
CA MET A 16 -10.73 -11.40 -0.21
C MET A 16 -12.04 -10.94 -0.91
N PRO A 17 -13.19 -11.54 -0.60
CA PRO A 17 -14.46 -11.08 -1.14
C PRO A 17 -14.68 -9.59 -0.84
N ARG A 18 -15.12 -8.82 -1.84
CA ARG A 18 -15.32 -7.36 -1.71
C ARG A 18 -16.23 -6.99 -0.55
N LEU A 19 -17.29 -7.75 -0.35
CA LEU A 19 -18.28 -7.50 0.71
C LEU A 19 -17.65 -7.69 2.09
N ALA A 20 -16.87 -8.74 2.28
CA ALA A 20 -16.18 -9.00 3.54
C ALA A 20 -15.17 -7.88 3.86
N GLY A 21 -14.43 -7.41 2.85
CA GLY A 21 -13.51 -6.29 3.01
C GLY A 21 -14.21 -5.00 3.41
N LYS A 22 -15.34 -4.66 2.78
CA LYS A 22 -16.12 -3.47 3.13
C LYS A 22 -16.68 -3.50 4.55
N LEU A 23 -17.16 -4.66 4.99
CA LEU A 23 -17.76 -4.82 6.32
C LEU A 23 -16.72 -4.84 7.43
N LEU A 24 -15.55 -5.44 7.19
CA LEU A 24 -14.51 -5.64 8.20
C LEU A 24 -13.56 -4.44 8.31
N GLN A 25 -13.44 -3.62 7.28
CA GLN A 25 -12.44 -2.57 7.21
C GLN A 25 -12.54 -1.53 8.33
N PRO A 26 -13.73 -0.98 8.66
CA PRO A 26 -13.84 -0.03 9.78
C PRO A 26 -13.47 -0.66 11.13
N LEU A 27 -13.81 -1.93 11.32
CA LEU A 27 -13.46 -2.67 12.54
C LEU A 27 -11.95 -2.91 12.62
N MET A 28 -11.32 -3.28 11.51
CA MET A 28 -9.87 -3.49 11.45
C MET A 28 -9.10 -2.21 11.73
N ILE A 29 -9.51 -1.07 11.18
CA ILE A 29 -8.90 0.23 11.47
C ILE A 29 -8.97 0.53 12.97
N ARG A 30 -10.11 0.28 13.60
CA ARG A 30 -10.31 0.49 15.02
C ARG A 30 -9.38 -0.39 15.87
N ILE A 31 -9.23 -1.65 15.51
CA ILE A 31 -8.32 -2.59 16.17
C ILE A 31 -6.86 -2.14 16.01
N HIS A 32 -6.45 -1.75 14.80
CA HIS A 32 -5.09 -1.32 14.51
C HIS A 32 -4.73 -0.04 15.28
N ARG A 33 -5.64 0.91 15.38
CA ARG A 33 -5.42 2.14 16.17
C ARG A 33 -5.21 1.85 17.65
N ARG A 34 -5.95 0.89 18.21
CA ARG A 34 -5.76 0.44 19.60
C ARG A 34 -4.41 -0.23 19.81
N SER A 35 -3.86 -0.86 18.79
CA SER A 35 -2.54 -1.52 18.80
C SER A 35 -1.40 -0.56 18.44
N LYS A 36 -1.60 0.75 18.54
CA LYS A 36 -0.61 1.80 18.15
C LYS A 36 -0.20 1.67 16.68
N ASP A 37 -1.18 1.40 15.80
CA ASP A 37 -0.98 1.26 14.37
C ASP A 37 -0.01 0.13 13.99
N ARG A 38 -0.03 -0.97 14.76
CA ARG A 38 0.79 -2.15 14.46
C ARG A 38 -0.09 -3.37 14.19
N PHE A 39 0.30 -4.15 13.22
CA PHE A 39 -0.35 -5.41 12.89
C PHE A 39 0.67 -6.42 12.38
N GLY A 40 0.66 -7.62 12.96
CA GLY A 40 1.58 -8.69 12.55
C GLY A 40 3.05 -8.30 12.69
N GLY A 41 3.40 -7.46 13.67
CA GLY A 41 4.75 -6.95 13.86
C GLY A 41 5.14 -5.81 12.94
N MET A 42 4.24 -5.37 12.06
CA MET A 42 4.49 -4.27 11.13
C MET A 42 3.84 -2.98 11.60
N ASN A 43 4.50 -1.85 11.34
CA ASN A 43 3.90 -0.53 11.53
C ASN A 43 2.96 -0.24 10.37
N LEU A 44 1.84 0.42 10.67
CA LEU A 44 0.82 0.75 9.68
C LEU A 44 0.71 2.26 9.50
N LEU A 45 0.23 2.67 8.34
CA LEU A 45 -0.36 3.97 8.11
C LEU A 45 -1.78 3.78 7.58
N TYR A 46 -2.59 4.81 7.68
CA TYR A 46 -3.93 4.82 7.08
C TYR A 46 -3.86 5.65 5.81
N LEU A 47 -4.03 4.98 4.68
CA LEU A 47 -3.92 5.58 3.35
C LEU A 47 -5.31 5.97 2.86
N THR A 48 -5.49 7.25 2.55
CA THR A 48 -6.72 7.76 1.96
C THR A 48 -6.50 8.10 0.50
N THR A 49 -7.31 7.51 -0.36
CA THR A 49 -7.29 7.72 -1.80
C THR A 49 -8.70 8.05 -2.29
N VAL A 50 -8.78 8.55 -3.53
CA VAL A 50 -10.06 8.82 -4.19
C VAL A 50 -10.36 7.68 -5.15
N GLY A 51 -11.55 7.08 -5.02
CA GLY A 51 -11.96 5.95 -5.85
C GLY A 51 -11.87 6.25 -7.33
N ALA A 52 -11.21 5.36 -8.08
CA ALA A 52 -10.97 5.54 -9.51
C ALA A 52 -12.28 5.69 -10.31
N ARG A 53 -13.32 5.01 -9.87
CA ARG A 53 -14.64 5.02 -10.52
C ARG A 53 -15.67 5.85 -9.78
N SER A 54 -15.71 5.73 -8.44
CA SER A 54 -16.73 6.38 -7.61
C SER A 54 -16.46 7.84 -7.30
N GLY A 55 -15.18 8.25 -7.30
CA GLY A 55 -14.78 9.57 -6.81
C GLY A 55 -14.89 9.72 -5.30
N GLU A 56 -15.23 8.68 -4.58
CA GLU A 56 -15.36 8.71 -3.13
C GLU A 56 -14.04 8.46 -2.43
N ARG A 57 -13.85 9.10 -1.27
CA ARG A 57 -12.68 8.85 -0.45
C ARG A 57 -12.73 7.47 0.18
N ARG A 58 -11.59 6.77 0.16
CA ARG A 58 -11.43 5.45 0.75
C ARG A 58 -10.19 5.45 1.63
N THR A 59 -10.33 4.96 2.85
CA THR A 59 -9.20 4.86 3.80
C THR A 59 -8.95 3.39 4.13
N VAL A 60 -7.70 2.96 3.99
CA VAL A 60 -7.29 1.57 4.27
C VAL A 60 -5.99 1.57 5.08
N PRO A 61 -5.80 0.58 5.97
CA PRO A 61 -4.51 0.37 6.62
C PRO A 61 -3.53 -0.29 5.66
N VAL A 62 -2.30 0.20 5.63
CA VAL A 62 -1.22 -0.33 4.79
C VAL A 62 0.06 -0.37 5.62
N ALA A 63 0.85 -1.43 5.48
CA ALA A 63 2.16 -1.50 6.11
C ALA A 63 3.05 -0.37 5.60
N ARG A 64 3.73 0.32 6.51
CA ARG A 64 4.67 1.39 6.18
C ARG A 64 6.08 0.99 6.52
N PHE A 65 7.01 1.47 5.73
CA PHE A 65 8.43 1.29 5.93
C PHE A 65 9.10 2.65 5.79
N ASP A 66 9.86 3.07 6.79
CA ASP A 66 10.51 4.38 6.76
C ASP A 66 11.56 4.41 5.66
N ASP A 67 11.57 5.49 4.87
CA ASP A 67 12.52 5.66 3.77
C ASP A 67 13.85 6.29 4.22
N GLY A 68 13.96 6.65 5.49
CA GLY A 68 15.14 7.32 6.06
C GLY A 68 15.24 8.81 5.75
N ALA A 69 14.25 9.38 5.05
CA ALA A 69 14.25 10.78 4.62
C ALA A 69 12.94 11.51 4.98
N GLY A 70 12.21 10.99 5.95
CA GLY A 70 10.95 11.60 6.42
C GLY A 70 9.71 11.13 5.70
N GLY A 71 9.83 10.24 4.73
CA GLY A 71 8.72 9.64 4.01
C GLY A 71 8.62 8.14 4.27
N TRP A 72 7.77 7.47 3.50
CA TRP A 72 7.48 6.05 3.70
C TRP A 72 7.40 5.32 2.38
N TYR A 73 7.79 4.03 2.41
CA TYR A 73 7.48 3.10 1.34
C TYR A 73 6.20 2.34 1.68
N VAL A 74 5.38 2.11 0.68
CA VAL A 74 4.24 1.18 0.74
C VAL A 74 4.31 0.26 -0.47
N VAL A 75 3.86 -0.98 -0.28
CA VAL A 75 3.93 -1.99 -1.35
C VAL A 75 2.50 -2.39 -1.75
N ALA A 76 2.20 -2.27 -3.03
CA ALA A 76 0.90 -2.68 -3.57
C ALA A 76 0.86 -4.20 -3.76
N SER A 77 0.95 -4.93 -2.64
CA SER A 77 1.08 -6.38 -2.64
C SER A 77 -0.24 -7.12 -2.79
N ALA A 78 -1.31 -6.62 -2.14
CA ALA A 78 -2.60 -7.33 -2.07
C ALA A 78 -2.43 -8.82 -1.74
N GLY A 79 -1.44 -9.17 -0.88
CA GLY A 79 -1.15 -10.55 -0.51
C GLY A 79 -0.67 -11.43 -1.65
N GLY A 80 -0.19 -10.87 -2.75
CA GLY A 80 0.27 -11.63 -3.91
C GLY A 80 -0.87 -12.05 -4.85
N THR A 81 -2.01 -11.35 -4.85
CA THR A 81 -3.08 -11.58 -5.82
C THR A 81 -2.66 -11.14 -7.22
N ALA A 82 -3.34 -11.65 -8.25
CA ALA A 82 -3.05 -11.30 -9.64
C ALA A 82 -3.34 -9.83 -9.95
N ARG A 83 -4.36 -9.25 -9.33
CA ARG A 83 -4.69 -7.83 -9.48
C ARG A 83 -4.00 -7.01 -8.41
N HIS A 84 -3.75 -5.74 -8.71
CA HIS A 84 -3.28 -4.78 -7.72
C HIS A 84 -4.40 -4.48 -6.69
N PRO A 85 -4.05 -3.98 -5.48
CA PRO A 85 -5.06 -3.54 -4.54
C PRO A 85 -5.84 -2.33 -5.09
N ALA A 86 -7.09 -2.18 -4.67
CA ALA A 86 -7.94 -1.09 -5.13
C ALA A 86 -7.31 0.29 -4.94
N TRP A 87 -6.63 0.52 -3.81
CA TRP A 87 -5.99 1.79 -3.52
C TRP A 87 -4.88 2.15 -4.54
N TYR A 88 -4.23 1.16 -5.12
CA TYR A 88 -3.23 1.41 -6.15
C TYR A 88 -3.88 1.98 -7.42
N TYR A 89 -4.97 1.38 -7.88
CA TYR A 89 -5.72 1.92 -9.03
C TYR A 89 -6.25 3.32 -8.75
N ASN A 90 -6.67 3.58 -7.51
CA ASN A 90 -7.13 4.90 -7.10
C ASN A 90 -6.01 5.94 -7.19
N ILE A 91 -4.80 5.59 -6.77
CA ILE A 91 -3.63 6.47 -6.87
C ILE A 91 -3.27 6.71 -8.34
N VAL A 92 -3.31 5.68 -9.17
CA VAL A 92 -3.04 5.85 -10.62
C VAL A 92 -4.03 6.83 -11.24
N ALA A 93 -5.30 6.77 -10.85
CA ALA A 93 -6.34 7.66 -11.37
C ALA A 93 -6.26 9.08 -10.79
N HIS A 94 -5.91 9.21 -9.52
CA HIS A 94 -5.90 10.49 -8.78
C HIS A 94 -4.62 10.64 -7.94
N PRO A 95 -3.43 10.73 -8.58
CA PRO A 95 -2.15 10.71 -7.86
C PRO A 95 -1.90 11.94 -6.98
N ASP A 96 -2.59 13.03 -7.23
CA ASP A 96 -2.50 14.29 -6.48
C ASP A 96 -3.49 14.38 -5.31
N GLN A 97 -4.32 13.36 -5.11
CA GLN A 97 -5.36 13.33 -4.07
C GLN A 97 -5.11 12.20 -3.09
N VAL A 98 -3.89 12.12 -2.57
CA VAL A 98 -3.46 11.07 -1.65
C VAL A 98 -3.06 11.69 -0.32
N SER A 99 -3.54 11.12 0.76
CA SER A 99 -3.14 11.53 2.11
C SER A 99 -2.92 10.30 2.99
N VAL A 100 -2.18 10.50 4.07
CA VAL A 100 -1.89 9.44 5.04
C VAL A 100 -2.10 9.96 6.46
N GLU A 101 -2.45 9.05 7.36
CA GLU A 101 -2.38 9.29 8.80
C GLU A 101 -1.31 8.36 9.36
N VAL A 102 -0.30 8.94 9.99
CA VAL A 102 0.79 8.21 10.64
C VAL A 102 0.89 8.71 12.08
N ALA A 103 0.80 7.79 13.03
CA ALA A 103 0.88 8.10 14.47
C ALA A 103 -0.07 9.25 14.87
N GLY A 104 -1.28 9.26 14.33
CA GLY A 104 -2.31 10.25 14.63
C GLY A 104 -2.22 11.56 13.87
N THR A 105 -1.20 11.76 13.03
CA THR A 105 -1.03 12.97 12.23
C THR A 105 -1.39 12.71 10.78
N SER A 106 -2.35 13.49 10.26
CA SER A 106 -2.78 13.40 8.87
C SER A 106 -2.00 14.37 8.01
N ARG A 107 -1.54 13.92 6.83
CA ARG A 107 -0.77 14.72 5.88
C ARG A 107 -1.12 14.36 4.44
N ARG A 108 -1.11 15.35 3.57
CA ARG A 108 -1.04 15.10 2.13
C ARG A 108 0.35 14.59 1.79
N VAL A 109 0.43 13.75 0.76
CA VAL A 109 1.70 13.19 0.30
C VAL A 109 1.82 13.32 -1.21
N GLU A 110 3.06 13.43 -1.66
CA GLU A 110 3.43 13.22 -3.05
C GLU A 110 3.79 11.76 -3.22
N VAL A 111 3.42 11.19 -4.36
CA VAL A 111 3.59 9.75 -4.62
C VAL A 111 4.56 9.56 -5.78
N ASP A 112 5.60 8.78 -5.55
CA ASP A 112 6.53 8.34 -6.58
C ASP A 112 6.52 6.82 -6.66
N GLN A 113 6.43 6.28 -7.86
CA GLN A 113 6.57 4.84 -8.10
C GLN A 113 8.03 4.53 -8.37
N LEU A 114 8.62 3.65 -7.58
CA LEU A 114 10.02 3.32 -7.66
C LEU A 114 10.31 2.32 -8.80
N GLU A 115 11.44 2.51 -9.45
CA GLU A 115 11.93 1.65 -10.53
C GLU A 115 13.44 1.43 -10.36
N GLY A 116 13.98 0.38 -11.00
CA GLY A 116 15.40 0.14 -11.05
C GLY A 116 16.05 -0.07 -9.68
N GLU A 117 17.21 0.54 -9.48
CA GLU A 117 17.98 0.38 -8.24
C GLU A 117 17.26 0.93 -7.02
N ASP A 118 16.51 2.00 -7.15
CA ASP A 118 15.73 2.57 -6.05
C ASP A 118 14.67 1.58 -5.58
N ARG A 119 14.03 0.90 -6.52
CA ARG A 119 13.07 -0.15 -6.20
C ARG A 119 13.75 -1.34 -5.53
N GLU A 120 14.88 -1.77 -6.02
CA GLU A 120 15.63 -2.89 -5.44
C GLU A 120 16.03 -2.61 -3.99
N ARG A 121 16.55 -1.42 -3.71
CA ARG A 121 16.92 -1.01 -2.36
C ARG A 121 15.71 -0.97 -1.42
N ALA A 122 14.59 -0.43 -1.90
CA ALA A 122 13.36 -0.40 -1.12
C ALA A 122 12.83 -1.81 -0.87
N TRP A 123 12.87 -2.69 -1.88
CA TRP A 123 12.45 -4.07 -1.74
C TRP A 123 13.28 -4.83 -0.70
N ASP A 124 14.60 -4.67 -0.73
CA ASP A 124 15.48 -5.30 0.24
C ASP A 124 15.17 -4.86 1.66
N LEU A 125 14.89 -3.57 1.86
CA LEU A 125 14.49 -3.04 3.16
C LEU A 125 13.15 -3.63 3.61
N VAL A 126 12.17 -3.70 2.73
CA VAL A 126 10.84 -4.25 3.01
C VAL A 126 10.94 -5.71 3.45
N VAL A 127 11.67 -6.52 2.71
CA VAL A 127 11.82 -7.96 3.01
C VAL A 127 12.60 -8.17 4.30
N ARG A 128 13.59 -7.32 4.58
CA ARG A 128 14.35 -7.39 5.83
C ARG A 128 13.47 -7.07 7.04
N GLU A 129 12.61 -6.07 6.95
CA GLU A 129 11.72 -5.67 8.04
C GLU A 129 10.46 -6.53 8.15
N ALA A 130 9.98 -7.04 7.02
CA ALA A 130 8.77 -7.87 6.93
C ALA A 130 9.00 -9.04 5.96
N PRO A 131 9.64 -10.13 6.41
CA PRO A 131 10.00 -11.25 5.54
C PRO A 131 8.83 -11.88 4.78
N ARG A 132 7.60 -11.75 5.29
CA ARG A 132 6.41 -12.27 4.60
C ARG A 132 6.24 -11.69 3.19
N PHE A 133 6.67 -10.43 2.97
CA PHE A 133 6.58 -9.80 1.65
C PHE A 133 7.42 -10.54 0.60
N GLY A 134 8.52 -11.16 1.01
CA GLY A 134 9.35 -11.97 0.13
C GLY A 134 8.65 -13.22 -0.41
N THR A 135 7.55 -13.65 0.21
CA THR A 135 6.77 -14.80 -0.26
C THR A 135 5.77 -14.45 -1.35
N TYR A 136 5.39 -13.18 -1.47
CA TYR A 136 4.37 -12.76 -2.42
C TYR A 136 4.77 -12.93 -3.89
N PRO A 137 6.03 -12.65 -4.30
CA PRO A 137 6.45 -12.91 -5.68
C PRO A 137 6.37 -14.40 -6.09
N GLU A 138 6.36 -15.31 -5.13
CA GLU A 138 6.17 -16.74 -5.41
C GLU A 138 4.73 -17.07 -5.79
N LYS A 139 3.78 -16.24 -5.34
CA LYS A 139 2.34 -16.44 -5.55
C LYS A 139 1.82 -15.85 -6.84
N THR A 140 2.44 -14.79 -7.32
CA THR A 140 2.01 -14.06 -8.51
C THR A 140 3.18 -13.78 -9.44
N ASP A 141 2.87 -13.69 -10.74
CA ASP A 141 3.84 -13.32 -11.78
C ASP A 141 3.88 -11.80 -12.03
N ARG A 142 3.02 -11.01 -11.37
CA ARG A 142 3.11 -9.55 -11.50
C ARG A 142 4.21 -8.97 -10.64
N GLU A 143 4.79 -7.86 -11.09
CA GLU A 143 5.65 -7.04 -10.25
C GLU A 143 4.80 -6.31 -9.21
N LEU A 144 5.24 -6.31 -7.95
CA LEU A 144 4.57 -5.59 -6.87
C LEU A 144 5.01 -4.13 -6.87
N PRO A 145 4.14 -3.17 -7.20
CA PRO A 145 4.54 -1.76 -7.18
C PRO A 145 4.98 -1.32 -5.79
N ILE A 146 6.09 -0.60 -5.73
CA ILE A 146 6.57 0.06 -4.51
C ILE A 146 6.44 1.55 -4.72
N LEU A 147 5.73 2.21 -3.82
CA LEU A 147 5.52 3.65 -3.87
C LEU A 147 6.24 4.31 -2.69
N ARG A 148 6.89 5.44 -2.97
CA ARG A 148 7.39 6.34 -1.93
C ARG A 148 6.34 7.42 -1.70
N LEU A 149 5.95 7.61 -0.46
CA LEU A 149 5.04 8.66 -0.04
C LEU A 149 5.84 9.71 0.72
N THR A 150 5.92 10.90 0.17
CA THR A 150 6.67 12.01 0.75
C THR A 150 5.70 13.07 1.25
N PRO A 151 5.80 13.52 2.52
CA PRO A 151 4.95 14.61 3.00
C PRO A 151 5.04 15.83 2.11
N ALA A 152 3.87 16.31 1.69
CA ALA A 152 3.77 17.47 0.80
C ALA A 152 3.91 18.79 1.58
#